data_fd8f0652e74709692ec7286903d66618
#
_entry.id   fd8f0652e74709692ec7286903d66618
#
_cell.length_a   1.000
_cell.length_b   1.000
_cell.length_c   1.000
_cell.angle_alpha   90.00
_cell.angle_beta   90.00
_cell.angle_gamma   90.00
#
_symmetry.space_group_name_H-M   'P 1'
#
loop_
_entity.id
_entity.type
_entity.pdbx_description
1 polymer ?
#
loop_
_entity_poly.entity_id
_entity_poly.type
_entity_poly.pdbx_seq_one_letter_code
_entity_poly.pdbx_strand_id
1 'polypeptide(L)'
;MSDPFDPTENAPGPAGLHAAGLHAVESVSDTAPLGLEVSAALVGEYRWIEHALYRLLGQWVTEMPIAAVQVHLDAQSMRHAWHAELFADRLPVMAGADPDVWTAPSAPTTALFAALSGSTPPTTGSAPIAPSGDEDVFEHPGALPRLAALHRVVLPRLVTTYELHLQLASPMTDAPVARALRLVLNDEVEDWQAGERMVERLVSRPHDVAAVYQFLQRLEAVVVGAGATSGLVAIPGPVPGD
;
A
#
# COMPACT_ATOMS: atom_id res chain seq x y z
N MET A 1 -21.11 -76.01 -8.03
CA MET A 1 -20.57 -74.83 -8.79
C MET A 1 -21.17 -73.65 -8.11
N SER A 2 -20.48 -73.22 -7.04
CA SER A 2 -20.98 -72.18 -6.09
C SER A 2 -20.38 -70.84 -6.51
N ASP A 3 -21.23 -69.90 -6.60
CA ASP A 3 -20.93 -68.49 -6.94
C ASP A 3 -20.23 -67.83 -5.71
N PRO A 4 -19.03 -67.24 -5.81
CA PRO A 4 -18.31 -66.69 -4.69
C PRO A 4 -18.44 -65.15 -4.53
N PHE A 5 -19.58 -64.56 -4.89
CA PHE A 5 -19.76 -63.13 -4.71
C PHE A 5 -21.09 -62.81 -4.00
N ASP A 6 -21.02 -62.82 -2.65
CA ASP A 6 -22.09 -62.27 -1.80
C ASP A 6 -21.68 -60.81 -1.42
N PRO A 7 -22.40 -59.78 -1.87
CA PRO A 7 -22.07 -58.40 -1.61
C PRO A 7 -22.63 -57.80 -0.31
N THR A 8 -23.02 -58.61 0.65
CA THR A 8 -23.75 -58.14 1.85
C THR A 8 -22.92 -58.18 3.15
N GLU A 9 -21.61 -58.46 3.11
CA GLU A 9 -20.80 -58.47 4.33
C GLU A 9 -19.74 -57.35 4.32
N ASN A 10 -19.84 -56.45 5.32
CA ASN A 10 -18.91 -55.42 5.75
C ASN A 10 -18.90 -54.07 5.00
N ALA A 11 -19.98 -53.34 5.07
CA ALA A 11 -19.90 -51.89 5.06
C ALA A 11 -19.71 -51.41 6.52
N PRO A 12 -18.58 -50.75 6.88
CA PRO A 12 -18.51 -50.04 8.14
C PRO A 12 -19.43 -48.83 8.06
N GLY A 13 -20.38 -48.75 9.00
CA GLY A 13 -21.30 -47.65 9.12
C GLY A 13 -20.64 -46.28 9.28
N PRO A 14 -21.33 -45.20 8.96
CA PRO A 14 -20.84 -43.84 9.10
C PRO A 14 -20.90 -43.43 10.57
N ALA A 15 -19.91 -43.86 11.35
CA ALA A 15 -19.73 -43.40 12.71
C ALA A 15 -18.38 -42.68 12.79
N GLY A 16 -18.40 -41.35 12.94
CA GLY A 16 -17.27 -40.60 13.40
C GLY A 16 -16.77 -39.45 12.57
N LEU A 17 -17.59 -38.76 11.77
CA LEU A 17 -17.31 -37.39 11.35
C LEU A 17 -18.04 -36.41 12.28
N HIS A 18 -17.82 -36.58 13.58
CA HIS A 18 -18.23 -35.57 14.54
C HIS A 18 -17.15 -34.48 14.61
N ALA A 19 -17.48 -33.29 14.12
CA ALA A 19 -17.34 -32.04 14.82
C ALA A 19 -15.95 -31.80 15.51
N ALA A 20 -14.87 -31.85 14.76
CA ALA A 20 -13.62 -31.20 15.17
C ALA A 20 -13.27 -30.16 14.08
N GLY A 21 -13.87 -28.99 14.14
CA GLY A 21 -13.59 -27.97 13.13
C GLY A 21 -14.48 -26.73 13.13
N LEU A 22 -15.32 -26.51 14.13
CA LEU A 22 -16.17 -25.32 14.19
C LEU A 22 -16.03 -24.53 15.51
N HIS A 23 -14.84 -24.51 16.09
CA HIS A 23 -14.51 -23.64 17.21
C HIS A 23 -13.15 -22.98 17.02
N ALA A 24 -12.83 -22.50 15.81
CA ALA A 24 -12.11 -21.26 15.70
C ALA A 24 -13.18 -20.16 15.69
N VAL A 25 -13.77 -19.91 16.84
CA VAL A 25 -14.31 -18.59 17.14
C VAL A 25 -13.08 -17.70 17.09
N GLU A 26 -12.88 -17.02 15.94
CA GLU A 26 -12.05 -15.84 15.87
C GLU A 26 -12.37 -15.05 17.13
N SER A 27 -11.38 -14.87 17.97
CA SER A 27 -11.43 -13.88 19.03
C SER A 27 -11.69 -12.57 18.31
N VAL A 28 -12.94 -12.15 18.24
CA VAL A 28 -13.33 -10.80 17.85
C VAL A 28 -12.51 -9.93 18.77
N SER A 29 -11.47 -9.30 18.21
CA SER A 29 -10.70 -8.29 18.95
C SER A 29 -11.72 -7.35 19.56
N ASP A 30 -11.67 -7.19 20.87
CA ASP A 30 -12.56 -6.33 21.65
C ASP A 30 -12.24 -4.83 21.39
N THR A 31 -11.88 -4.56 20.15
CA THR A 31 -11.48 -3.25 19.64
C THR A 31 -12.72 -2.59 19.08
N ALA A 32 -13.15 -1.52 19.68
CA ALA A 32 -14.29 -0.74 19.19
C ALA A 32 -14.06 -0.33 17.72
N PRO A 33 -15.05 -0.51 16.83
CA PRO A 33 -14.93 -0.13 15.44
C PRO A 33 -14.75 1.38 15.31
N LEU A 34 -14.12 1.81 14.19
CA LEU A 34 -13.91 3.22 13.88
C LEU A 34 -15.24 3.96 13.77
N GLY A 35 -15.31 5.17 14.36
CA GLY A 35 -16.46 6.06 14.15
C GLY A 35 -16.53 6.57 12.71
N LEU A 36 -17.74 6.95 12.25
CA LEU A 36 -18.00 7.41 10.89
C LEU A 36 -17.07 8.54 10.43
N GLU A 37 -16.86 9.55 11.28
CA GLU A 37 -15.99 10.69 10.94
C GLU A 37 -14.53 10.28 10.78
N VAL A 38 -14.05 9.39 11.63
CA VAL A 38 -12.69 8.85 11.55
C VAL A 38 -12.52 8.02 10.27
N SER A 39 -13.46 7.13 9.99
CA SER A 39 -13.46 6.34 8.76
C SER A 39 -13.52 7.23 7.52
N ALA A 40 -14.36 8.27 7.51
CA ALA A 40 -14.45 9.23 6.42
C ALA A 40 -13.14 10.01 6.20
N ALA A 41 -12.49 10.47 7.29
CA ALA A 41 -11.22 11.17 7.20
C ALA A 41 -10.11 10.26 6.63
N LEU A 42 -10.04 9.00 7.06
CA LEU A 42 -9.09 8.02 6.51
C LEU A 42 -9.34 7.78 5.02
N VAL A 43 -10.58 7.51 4.63
CA VAL A 43 -10.95 7.29 3.22
C VAL A 43 -10.66 8.52 2.36
N GLY A 44 -10.90 9.73 2.88
CA GLY A 44 -10.57 10.98 2.21
C GLY A 44 -9.06 11.16 2.00
N GLU A 45 -8.24 10.82 3.00
CA GLU A 45 -6.78 10.84 2.87
C GLU A 45 -6.30 9.78 1.87
N TYR A 46 -6.90 8.57 1.85
CA TYR A 46 -6.58 7.54 0.85
C TYR A 46 -6.87 8.02 -0.56
N ARG A 47 -8.04 8.62 -0.79
CA ARG A 47 -8.36 9.27 -2.08
C ARG A 47 -7.28 10.26 -2.50
N TRP A 48 -6.83 11.10 -1.57
CA TRP A 48 -5.78 12.08 -1.84
C TRP A 48 -4.45 11.40 -2.21
N ILE A 49 -4.02 10.38 -1.45
CA ILE A 49 -2.79 9.62 -1.69
C ILE A 49 -2.81 8.96 -3.06
N GLU A 50 -3.87 8.24 -3.36
CA GLU A 50 -4.04 7.54 -4.63
C GLU A 50 -3.99 8.50 -5.82
N HIS A 51 -4.71 9.62 -5.73
CA HIS A 51 -4.66 10.65 -6.76
C HIS A 51 -3.27 11.31 -6.88
N ALA A 52 -2.57 11.50 -5.78
CA ALA A 52 -1.21 12.02 -5.79
C ALA A 52 -0.22 11.03 -6.42
N LEU A 53 -0.35 9.72 -6.13
CA LEU A 53 0.43 8.65 -6.76
C LEU A 53 0.15 8.57 -8.26
N TYR A 54 -1.12 8.58 -8.68
CA TYR A 54 -1.48 8.67 -10.09
C TYR A 54 -0.69 9.75 -10.82
N ARG A 55 -0.68 10.97 -10.30
CA ARG A 55 0.00 12.11 -10.92
C ARG A 55 1.52 11.96 -10.88
N LEU A 56 2.07 11.53 -9.76
CA LEU A 56 3.51 11.38 -9.56
C LEU A 56 4.09 10.30 -10.48
N LEU A 57 3.46 9.13 -10.54
CA LEU A 57 3.90 8.04 -11.39
C LEU A 57 3.76 8.38 -12.87
N GLY A 58 2.67 9.02 -13.26
CA GLY A 58 2.49 9.52 -14.63
C GLY A 58 3.60 10.48 -15.08
N GLN A 59 4.09 11.34 -14.17
CA GLN A 59 5.27 12.18 -14.44
C GLN A 59 6.54 11.33 -14.57
N TRP A 60 6.76 10.35 -13.69
CA TRP A 60 7.96 9.53 -13.71
C TRP A 60 8.06 8.63 -14.95
N VAL A 61 6.94 8.23 -15.57
CA VAL A 61 6.95 7.46 -16.83
C VAL A 61 7.85 8.12 -17.88
N THR A 62 7.77 9.44 -18.02
CA THR A 62 8.55 10.17 -19.03
C THR A 62 10.03 10.33 -18.67
N GLU A 63 10.37 10.15 -17.40
CA GLU A 63 11.73 10.31 -16.87
C GLU A 63 12.47 8.96 -16.74
N MET A 64 11.79 7.83 -16.90
CA MET A 64 12.39 6.50 -16.78
C MET A 64 13.05 6.06 -18.07
N PRO A 65 14.33 5.69 -18.06
CA PRO A 65 15.05 5.31 -19.30
C PRO A 65 14.76 3.87 -19.77
N ILE A 66 14.07 3.06 -18.95
CA ILE A 66 13.84 1.64 -19.21
C ILE A 66 12.36 1.42 -19.56
N ALA A 67 12.09 0.99 -20.81
CA ALA A 67 10.73 0.78 -21.32
C ALA A 67 9.88 -0.17 -20.44
N ALA A 68 10.45 -1.23 -19.89
CA ALA A 68 9.73 -2.15 -19.00
C ALA A 68 9.28 -1.47 -17.70
N VAL A 69 10.09 -0.53 -17.17
CA VAL A 69 9.73 0.28 -16.00
C VAL A 69 8.67 1.31 -16.36
N GLN A 70 8.77 1.95 -17.53
CA GLN A 70 7.76 2.89 -18.02
C GLN A 70 6.37 2.22 -18.09
N VAL A 71 6.29 1.04 -18.72
CA VAL A 71 5.03 0.27 -18.84
C VAL A 71 4.48 -0.10 -17.46
N HIS A 72 5.33 -0.50 -16.53
CA HIS A 72 4.91 -0.84 -15.17
C HIS A 72 4.36 0.39 -14.43
N LEU A 73 5.07 1.51 -14.45
CA LEU A 73 4.65 2.74 -13.80
C LEU A 73 3.38 3.34 -14.42
N ASP A 74 3.22 3.24 -15.74
CA ASP A 74 2.01 3.68 -16.43
C ASP A 74 0.79 2.87 -15.99
N ALA A 75 0.91 1.54 -16.01
CA ALA A 75 -0.15 0.65 -15.56
C ALA A 75 -0.51 0.88 -14.07
N GLN A 76 0.50 1.07 -13.22
CA GLN A 76 0.32 1.35 -11.80
C GLN A 76 -0.31 2.73 -11.59
N SER A 77 0.12 3.76 -12.33
CA SER A 77 -0.48 5.09 -12.32
C SER A 77 -1.99 5.00 -12.60
N MET A 78 -2.40 4.29 -13.64
CA MET A 78 -3.81 4.12 -13.98
C MET A 78 -4.61 3.39 -12.90
N ARG A 79 -4.01 2.40 -12.21
CA ARG A 79 -4.65 1.74 -11.06
C ARG A 79 -4.88 2.70 -9.90
N HIS A 80 -3.89 3.51 -9.55
CA HIS A 80 -4.05 4.55 -8.52
C HIS A 80 -5.15 5.56 -8.86
N ALA A 81 -5.32 5.94 -10.14
CA ALA A 81 -6.46 6.77 -10.55
C ALA A 81 -7.79 6.08 -10.26
N TRP A 82 -7.92 4.80 -10.59
CA TRP A 82 -9.11 4.01 -10.30
C TRP A 82 -9.35 3.82 -8.80
N HIS A 83 -8.30 3.57 -8.00
CA HIS A 83 -8.39 3.49 -6.55
C HIS A 83 -8.91 4.81 -5.93
N ALA A 84 -8.44 5.95 -6.44
CA ALA A 84 -8.93 7.26 -6.00
C ALA A 84 -10.45 7.42 -6.21
N GLU A 85 -10.97 6.96 -7.35
CA GLU A 85 -12.42 6.93 -7.63
C GLU A 85 -13.16 5.96 -6.71
N LEU A 86 -12.61 4.75 -6.46
CA LEU A 86 -13.20 3.82 -5.50
C LEU A 86 -13.35 4.43 -4.11
N PHE A 87 -12.34 5.17 -3.63
CA PHE A 87 -12.41 5.85 -2.35
C PHE A 87 -13.34 7.06 -2.38
N ALA A 88 -13.38 7.83 -3.49
CA ALA A 88 -14.33 8.92 -3.67
C ALA A 88 -15.79 8.45 -3.49
N ASP A 89 -16.13 7.30 -4.07
CA ASP A 89 -17.46 6.67 -3.96
C ASP A 89 -17.81 6.20 -2.54
N ARG A 90 -16.86 6.19 -1.62
CA ARG A 90 -17.04 5.76 -0.21
C ARG A 90 -17.11 6.93 0.75
N LEU A 91 -16.87 8.16 0.30
CA LEU A 91 -17.01 9.34 1.13
C LEU A 91 -18.48 9.59 1.47
N PRO A 92 -18.79 9.94 2.73
CA PRO A 92 -20.17 10.18 3.14
C PRO A 92 -20.71 11.47 2.50
N VAL A 93 -21.91 11.39 1.95
CA VAL A 93 -22.65 12.54 1.48
C VAL A 93 -23.55 13.05 2.63
N MET A 94 -23.17 14.15 3.25
CA MET A 94 -23.95 14.76 4.32
C MET A 94 -24.59 16.07 3.85
N ALA A 95 -25.81 16.33 4.32
CA ALA A 95 -26.53 17.54 3.96
C ALA A 95 -25.72 18.80 4.37
N GLY A 96 -25.42 19.64 3.39
CA GLY A 96 -24.69 20.91 3.61
C GLY A 96 -23.17 20.77 3.71
N ALA A 97 -22.60 19.59 3.51
CA ALA A 97 -21.15 19.37 3.48
C ALA A 97 -20.71 18.90 2.09
N ASP A 98 -19.62 19.47 1.59
CA ASP A 98 -18.95 18.98 0.39
C ASP A 98 -18.15 17.72 0.76
N PRO A 99 -18.34 16.58 0.06
CA PRO A 99 -17.52 15.38 0.31
C PRO A 99 -16.02 15.63 0.17
N ASP A 100 -15.59 16.59 -0.63
CA ASP A 100 -14.18 16.92 -0.82
C ASP A 100 -13.52 17.53 0.43
N VAL A 101 -14.29 17.96 1.43
CA VAL A 101 -13.75 18.42 2.72
C VAL A 101 -12.93 17.32 3.44
N TRP A 102 -13.25 16.05 3.19
CA TRP A 102 -12.53 14.92 3.75
C TRP A 102 -11.20 14.62 3.03
N THR A 103 -11.03 15.15 1.80
CA THR A 103 -9.87 14.84 0.95
C THR A 103 -8.70 15.77 1.31
N ALA A 104 -7.98 15.42 2.37
CA ALA A 104 -6.83 16.19 2.85
C ALA A 104 -5.70 15.27 3.30
N PRO A 105 -4.43 15.61 3.00
CA PRO A 105 -3.28 14.83 3.45
C PRO A 105 -2.94 15.15 4.90
N SER A 106 -2.49 14.15 5.65
CA SER A 106 -1.86 14.31 6.96
C SER A 106 -0.42 14.86 6.83
N ALA A 107 0.20 15.19 7.95
CA ALA A 107 1.59 15.68 7.96
C ALA A 107 2.58 14.65 7.39
N PRO A 108 2.56 13.35 7.75
CA PRO A 108 3.42 12.34 7.13
C PRO A 108 3.22 12.21 5.62
N THR A 109 1.97 12.20 5.17
CA THR A 109 1.62 12.13 3.75
C THR A 109 2.15 13.34 2.99
N THR A 110 1.94 14.55 3.52
CA THR A 110 2.47 15.79 2.93
C THR A 110 3.99 15.75 2.83
N ALA A 111 4.67 15.34 3.90
CA ALA A 111 6.13 15.27 3.95
C ALA A 111 6.70 14.24 2.96
N LEU A 112 6.06 13.08 2.84
CA LEU A 112 6.42 12.04 1.87
C LEU A 112 6.37 12.57 0.44
N PHE A 113 5.23 13.11 0.03
CA PHE A 113 5.04 13.57 -1.35
C PHE A 113 5.91 14.79 -1.70
N ALA A 114 6.17 15.69 -0.74
CA ALA A 114 7.14 16.77 -0.91
C ALA A 114 8.57 16.24 -1.15
N ALA A 115 8.98 15.21 -0.40
CA ALA A 115 10.28 14.58 -0.55
C ALA A 115 10.41 13.83 -1.89
N LEU A 116 9.37 13.13 -2.33
CA LEU A 116 9.34 12.40 -3.61
C LEU A 116 9.33 13.34 -4.82
N SER A 117 8.68 14.49 -4.71
CA SER A 117 8.63 15.52 -5.77
C SER A 117 9.90 16.37 -5.86
N GLY A 118 10.89 16.14 -5.00
CA GLY A 118 12.12 16.96 -4.97
C GLY A 118 11.93 18.37 -4.44
N SER A 119 10.78 18.67 -3.83
CA SER A 119 10.45 19.98 -3.24
C SER A 119 11.09 20.19 -1.85
N THR A 120 11.89 19.25 -1.37
CA THR A 120 12.63 19.38 -0.12
C THR A 120 13.82 20.29 -0.35
N PRO A 121 14.02 21.38 0.45
CA PRO A 121 15.19 22.21 0.31
C PRO A 121 16.46 21.35 0.52
N PRO A 122 17.53 21.58 -0.26
CA PRO A 122 18.77 20.83 -0.09
C PRO A 122 19.28 21.04 1.33
N THR A 123 19.39 19.96 2.09
CA THR A 123 20.09 19.99 3.38
C THR A 123 21.54 20.36 3.08
N THR A 124 21.96 21.53 3.53
CA THR A 124 23.29 22.11 3.34
C THR A 124 24.34 21.10 3.84
N GLY A 125 25.10 20.49 2.95
CA GLY A 125 26.29 19.73 3.35
C GLY A 125 26.57 18.41 2.64
N SER A 126 26.50 18.36 1.31
CA SER A 126 27.24 17.33 0.55
C SER A 126 27.51 17.88 -0.85
N ALA A 127 28.77 18.10 -1.14
CA ALA A 127 29.23 18.44 -2.48
C ALA A 127 28.90 17.30 -3.44
N PRO A 128 28.47 17.57 -4.70
CA PRO A 128 28.26 16.54 -5.70
C PRO A 128 29.60 15.86 -6.01
N ILE A 129 29.65 14.53 -5.82
CA ILE A 129 30.78 13.72 -6.33
C ILE A 129 30.63 13.72 -7.84
N ALA A 130 31.60 14.24 -8.55
CA ALA A 130 31.65 14.27 -10.00
C ALA A 130 31.60 12.83 -10.57
N PRO A 131 30.85 12.58 -11.66
CA PRO A 131 30.78 11.27 -12.27
C PRO A 131 32.12 10.91 -12.91
N SER A 132 32.74 9.80 -12.48
CA SER A 132 33.84 9.17 -13.18
C SER A 132 33.25 8.36 -14.35
N GLY A 133 33.70 8.71 -15.56
CA GLY A 133 33.15 8.19 -16.80
C GLY A 133 33.19 6.68 -16.94
N ASP A 134 32.04 6.14 -17.03
CA ASP A 134 31.63 4.95 -17.80
C ASP A 134 30.17 5.23 -18.21
N GLU A 135 29.84 4.98 -19.46
CA GLU A 135 28.56 5.35 -20.07
C GLU A 135 27.39 4.77 -19.24
N ASP A 136 26.85 5.61 -18.34
CA ASP A 136 25.72 5.27 -17.52
C ASP A 136 24.44 5.26 -18.38
N VAL A 137 23.86 4.09 -18.54
CA VAL A 137 22.53 3.86 -19.15
C VAL A 137 21.43 4.68 -18.46
N PHE A 138 21.71 5.23 -17.29
CA PHE A 138 20.82 6.10 -16.51
C PHE A 138 21.26 7.57 -16.61
N GLU A 139 20.88 8.23 -17.70
CA GLU A 139 21.08 9.69 -17.85
C GLU A 139 20.26 10.54 -16.85
N HIS A 140 19.36 9.90 -16.05
CA HIS A 140 18.54 10.57 -15.04
C HIS A 140 18.96 10.16 -13.62
N PRO A 141 19.86 10.92 -12.98
CA PRO A 141 20.25 10.66 -11.60
C PRO A 141 19.02 10.78 -10.68
N GLY A 142 18.55 9.67 -10.17
CA GLY A 142 17.36 9.61 -9.29
C GLY A 142 16.26 8.67 -9.75
N ALA A 143 16.26 8.18 -10.99
CA ALA A 143 15.23 7.25 -11.48
C ALA A 143 15.19 5.96 -10.65
N LEU A 144 16.33 5.33 -10.43
CA LEU A 144 16.42 4.08 -9.66
C LEU A 144 16.14 4.27 -8.15
N PRO A 145 16.67 5.31 -7.46
CA PRO A 145 16.24 5.64 -6.10
C PRO A 145 14.73 5.90 -5.96
N ARG A 146 14.09 6.57 -6.93
CA ARG A 146 12.63 6.82 -6.92
C ARG A 146 11.84 5.52 -7.06
N LEU A 147 12.23 4.65 -8.00
CA LEU A 147 11.62 3.33 -8.18
C LEU A 147 11.74 2.50 -6.89
N ALA A 148 12.92 2.48 -6.29
CA ALA A 148 13.14 1.79 -5.02
C ALA A 148 12.32 2.41 -3.87
N ALA A 149 12.20 3.74 -3.81
CA ALA A 149 11.39 4.42 -2.80
C ALA A 149 9.91 4.04 -2.90
N LEU A 150 9.37 4.01 -4.11
CA LEU A 150 7.98 3.58 -4.34
C LEU A 150 7.74 2.19 -3.77
N HIS A 151 8.57 1.20 -4.11
CA HIS A 151 8.33 -0.19 -3.79
C HIS A 151 8.88 -0.64 -2.43
N ARG A 152 9.79 0.12 -1.79
CA ARG A 152 10.38 -0.22 -0.49
C ARG A 152 9.93 0.66 0.67
N VAL A 153 9.33 1.83 0.37
CA VAL A 153 8.84 2.75 1.41
C VAL A 153 7.36 3.04 1.23
N VAL A 154 6.95 3.53 0.05
CA VAL A 154 5.58 4.03 -0.16
C VAL A 154 4.57 2.89 -0.09
N LEU A 155 4.68 1.90 -0.99
CA LEU A 155 3.71 0.80 -1.07
C LEU A 155 3.65 -0.05 0.20
N PRO A 156 4.76 -0.47 0.85
CA PRO A 156 4.69 -1.21 2.10
C PRO A 156 3.97 -0.46 3.21
N ARG A 157 4.18 0.86 3.32
CA ARG A 157 3.49 1.69 4.30
C ARG A 157 2.02 1.87 3.97
N LEU A 158 1.68 1.97 2.68
CA LEU A 158 0.30 2.08 2.21
C LEU A 158 -0.46 0.78 2.46
N VAL A 159 0.11 -0.36 2.08
CA VAL A 159 -0.44 -1.69 2.36
C VAL A 159 -0.68 -1.86 3.87
N THR A 160 0.31 -1.54 4.71
CA THR A 160 0.16 -1.60 6.17
C THR A 160 -0.99 -0.72 6.66
N THR A 161 -1.14 0.49 6.12
CA THR A 161 -2.23 1.40 6.46
C THR A 161 -3.59 0.80 6.12
N TYR A 162 -3.75 0.26 4.92
CA TYR A 162 -5.01 -0.34 4.45
C TYR A 162 -5.36 -1.61 5.22
N GLU A 163 -4.37 -2.46 5.54
CA GLU A 163 -4.58 -3.65 6.36
C GLU A 163 -5.05 -3.30 7.78
N LEU A 164 -4.40 -2.31 8.42
CA LEU A 164 -4.82 -1.85 9.74
C LEU A 164 -6.24 -1.29 9.75
N HIS A 165 -6.59 -0.47 8.75
CA HIS A 165 -7.97 0.02 8.62
C HIS A 165 -8.95 -1.13 8.42
N LEU A 166 -8.63 -2.09 7.56
CA LEU A 166 -9.49 -3.23 7.29
C LEU A 166 -9.75 -4.08 8.54
N GLN A 167 -8.75 -4.20 9.45
CA GLN A 167 -8.90 -4.89 10.73
C GLN A 167 -9.83 -4.16 11.71
N LEU A 168 -9.91 -2.83 11.61
CA LEU A 168 -10.73 -1.98 12.48
C LEU A 168 -12.08 -1.60 11.86
N ALA A 169 -12.30 -1.93 10.59
CA ALA A 169 -13.55 -1.63 9.89
C ALA A 169 -14.72 -2.44 10.46
N SER A 170 -15.82 -1.76 10.77
CA SER A 170 -17.04 -2.42 11.21
C SER A 170 -17.65 -3.27 10.07
N PRO A 171 -17.96 -4.53 10.31
CA PRO A 171 -18.61 -5.36 9.29
C PRO A 171 -20.02 -4.89 8.94
N MET A 172 -20.64 -4.05 9.77
CA MET A 172 -21.99 -3.53 9.55
C MET A 172 -21.98 -2.15 8.89
N THR A 173 -21.20 -1.20 9.44
CA THR A 173 -21.22 0.19 8.97
C THR A 173 -20.23 0.46 7.85
N ASP A 174 -19.08 -0.22 7.87
CA ASP A 174 -17.97 0.02 6.95
C ASP A 174 -17.85 -1.06 5.87
N ALA A 175 -18.84 -1.93 5.70
CA ALA A 175 -18.80 -3.00 4.69
C ALA A 175 -18.43 -2.52 3.26
N PRO A 176 -18.94 -1.36 2.76
CA PRO A 176 -18.53 -0.83 1.48
C PRO A 176 -17.06 -0.38 1.44
N VAL A 177 -16.57 0.25 2.52
CA VAL A 177 -15.17 0.67 2.68
C VAL A 177 -14.26 -0.56 2.74
N ALA A 178 -14.62 -1.56 3.56
CA ALA A 178 -13.87 -2.81 3.67
C ALA A 178 -13.78 -3.57 2.33
N ARG A 179 -14.82 -3.48 1.49
CA ARG A 179 -14.78 -4.05 0.13
C ARG A 179 -13.80 -3.29 -0.77
N ALA A 180 -13.82 -1.96 -0.75
CA ALA A 180 -12.89 -1.14 -1.51
C ALA A 180 -11.44 -1.42 -1.09
N LEU A 181 -11.17 -1.42 0.22
CA LEU A 181 -9.85 -1.73 0.77
C LEU A 181 -9.31 -3.10 0.32
N ARG A 182 -10.16 -4.15 0.28
CA ARG A 182 -9.71 -5.48 -0.20
C ARG A 182 -9.34 -5.48 -1.68
N LEU A 183 -10.07 -4.75 -2.52
CA LEU A 183 -9.75 -4.61 -3.94
C LEU A 183 -8.42 -3.88 -4.13
N VAL A 184 -8.29 -2.72 -3.48
CA VAL A 184 -7.07 -1.91 -3.55
C VAL A 184 -5.87 -2.67 -3.01
N LEU A 185 -5.99 -3.33 -1.84
CA LEU A 185 -4.91 -4.13 -1.26
C LEU A 185 -4.40 -5.23 -2.20
N ASN A 186 -5.30 -5.91 -2.92
CA ASN A 186 -4.88 -6.93 -3.87
C ASN A 186 -3.96 -6.33 -4.96
N ASP A 187 -4.38 -5.21 -5.53
CA ASP A 187 -3.62 -4.54 -6.57
C ASP A 187 -2.29 -3.96 -6.04
N GLU A 188 -2.30 -3.33 -4.86
CA GLU A 188 -1.11 -2.77 -4.23
C GLU A 188 -0.05 -3.83 -3.90
N VAL A 189 -0.48 -5.00 -3.42
CA VAL A 189 0.44 -6.12 -3.14
C VAL A 189 1.03 -6.68 -4.42
N GLU A 190 0.24 -6.82 -5.49
CA GLU A 190 0.73 -7.27 -6.80
C GLU A 190 1.75 -6.28 -7.37
N ASP A 191 1.46 -4.98 -7.33
CA ASP A 191 2.35 -3.91 -7.80
C ASP A 191 3.63 -3.83 -6.97
N TRP A 192 3.53 -3.93 -5.66
CA TRP A 192 4.69 -3.99 -4.77
C TRP A 192 5.61 -5.14 -5.14
N GLN A 193 5.08 -6.36 -5.25
CA GLN A 193 5.86 -7.54 -5.61
C GLN A 193 6.48 -7.43 -7.01
N ALA A 194 5.74 -6.91 -7.98
CA ALA A 194 6.23 -6.74 -9.35
C ALA A 194 7.37 -5.71 -9.40
N GLY A 195 7.20 -4.57 -8.73
CA GLY A 195 8.19 -3.52 -8.68
C GLY A 195 9.44 -3.90 -7.88
N GLU A 196 9.30 -4.62 -6.76
CA GLU A 196 10.45 -5.11 -6.00
C GLU A 196 11.34 -6.04 -6.86
N ARG A 197 10.74 -6.94 -7.63
CA ARG A 197 11.49 -7.77 -8.60
C ARG A 197 12.21 -6.93 -9.67
N MET A 198 11.68 -5.76 -10.04
CA MET A 198 12.37 -4.83 -10.94
C MET A 198 13.54 -4.14 -10.23
N VAL A 199 13.32 -3.63 -9.02
CA VAL A 199 14.36 -3.00 -8.21
C VAL A 199 15.52 -3.98 -7.98
N GLU A 200 15.26 -5.22 -7.58
CA GLU A 200 16.28 -6.25 -7.37
C GLU A 200 17.15 -6.50 -8.62
N ARG A 201 16.54 -6.49 -9.80
CA ARG A 201 17.28 -6.69 -11.06
C ARG A 201 18.10 -5.48 -11.49
N LEU A 202 17.62 -4.28 -11.17
CA LEU A 202 18.23 -3.03 -11.63
C LEU A 202 19.29 -2.51 -10.66
N VAL A 203 19.11 -2.69 -9.34
CA VAL A 203 20.06 -2.27 -8.31
C VAL A 203 21.15 -3.33 -8.16
N SER A 204 22.08 -3.36 -9.08
CA SER A 204 23.13 -4.39 -9.11
C SER A 204 24.55 -3.85 -8.85
N ARG A 205 24.80 -2.59 -9.15
CA ARG A 205 26.13 -1.97 -9.01
C ARG A 205 26.30 -1.33 -7.63
N PRO A 206 27.51 -1.33 -7.02
CA PRO A 206 27.73 -0.79 -5.68
C PRO A 206 27.28 0.66 -5.50
N HIS A 207 27.46 1.52 -6.52
CA HIS A 207 27.04 2.90 -6.46
C HIS A 207 25.53 3.08 -6.49
N ASP A 208 24.78 2.22 -7.24
CA ASP A 208 23.32 2.21 -7.25
C ASP A 208 22.79 1.82 -5.88
N VAL A 209 23.37 0.79 -5.27
CA VAL A 209 23.03 0.35 -3.90
C VAL A 209 23.22 1.49 -2.90
N ALA A 210 24.35 2.20 -2.98
CA ALA A 210 24.64 3.33 -2.09
C ALA A 210 23.65 4.49 -2.31
N ALA A 211 23.36 4.85 -3.56
CA ALA A 211 22.42 5.92 -3.89
C ALA A 211 20.99 5.59 -3.44
N VAL A 212 20.52 4.38 -3.71
CA VAL A 212 19.22 3.88 -3.24
C VAL A 212 19.16 3.91 -1.72
N TYR A 213 20.14 3.33 -1.03
CA TYR A 213 20.16 3.30 0.44
C TYR A 213 20.08 4.69 1.05
N GLN A 214 20.90 5.64 0.58
CA GLN A 214 20.89 7.02 1.07
C GLN A 214 19.56 7.73 0.83
N PHE A 215 18.91 7.47 -0.32
CA PHE A 215 17.62 8.07 -0.62
C PHE A 215 16.52 7.51 0.28
N LEU A 216 16.46 6.18 0.44
CA LEU A 216 15.49 5.53 1.32
C LEU A 216 15.64 5.97 2.78
N GLN A 217 16.87 6.06 3.30
CA GLN A 217 17.15 6.53 4.67
C GLN A 217 16.64 7.97 4.88
N ARG A 218 16.87 8.87 3.93
CA ARG A 218 16.36 10.25 4.01
C ARG A 218 14.83 10.29 3.97
N LEU A 219 14.22 9.51 3.08
CA LEU A 219 12.77 9.46 2.93
C LEU A 219 12.11 8.93 4.19
N GLU A 220 12.61 7.83 4.75
CA GLU A 220 12.15 7.26 6.02
C GLU A 220 12.29 8.26 7.18
N ALA A 221 13.42 8.95 7.28
CA ALA A 221 13.62 9.96 8.32
C ALA A 221 12.61 11.10 8.22
N VAL A 222 12.26 11.53 7.01
CA VAL A 222 11.26 12.58 6.78
C VAL A 222 9.86 12.10 7.20
N VAL A 223 9.46 10.90 6.80
CA VAL A 223 8.13 10.34 7.07
C VAL A 223 7.95 10.05 8.57
N VAL A 224 8.95 9.44 9.20
CA VAL A 224 8.94 9.17 10.66
C VAL A 224 9.00 10.47 11.45
N GLY A 225 9.84 11.44 11.03
CA GLY A 225 9.94 12.76 11.67
C GLY A 225 8.63 13.56 11.58
N ALA A 226 7.78 13.30 10.59
CA ALA A 226 6.44 13.88 10.46
C ALA A 226 5.36 13.13 11.26
N GLY A 227 5.70 12.04 11.93
CA GLY A 227 4.81 11.31 12.85
C GLY A 227 4.28 9.98 12.35
N ALA A 228 4.68 9.49 11.17
CA ALA A 228 4.32 8.14 10.75
C ALA A 228 5.05 7.10 11.60
N THR A 229 4.32 6.08 12.05
CA THR A 229 4.87 4.96 12.84
C THR A 229 5.02 3.71 11.96
N SER A 230 4.00 2.87 11.88
CA SER A 230 4.04 1.64 11.08
C SER A 230 3.54 1.84 9.64
N GLY A 231 2.41 2.53 9.46
CA GLY A 231 1.84 2.86 8.16
C GLY A 231 2.25 4.24 7.65
N LEU A 232 1.59 4.72 6.61
CA LEU A 232 1.71 6.09 6.11
C LEU A 232 0.75 7.03 6.82
N VAL A 233 -0.50 6.60 7.01
CA VAL A 233 -1.54 7.33 7.72
C VAL A 233 -1.69 6.78 9.12
N ALA A 234 -1.76 7.65 10.11
CA ALA A 234 -2.02 7.26 11.49
C ALA A 234 -3.48 6.81 11.64
N ILE A 235 -3.68 5.54 11.97
CA ILE A 235 -5.00 5.03 12.31
C ILE A 235 -5.15 5.13 13.82
N PRO A 236 -6.16 5.85 14.32
CA PRO A 236 -6.41 5.94 15.76
C PRO A 236 -6.59 4.54 16.35
N GLY A 237 -5.80 4.24 17.38
CA GLY A 237 -6.01 3.01 18.15
C GLY A 237 -7.39 3.01 18.82
N PRO A 238 -7.83 1.84 19.32
CA PRO A 238 -9.06 1.75 20.07
C PRO A 238 -9.03 2.73 21.24
N VAL A 239 -10.07 3.55 21.38
CA VAL A 239 -10.25 4.38 22.57
C VAL A 239 -10.45 3.40 23.74
N PRO A 240 -9.60 3.45 24.79
CA PRO A 240 -9.86 2.65 25.98
C PRO A 240 -11.28 2.97 26.44
N GLY A 241 -12.14 1.95 26.55
CA GLY A 241 -13.50 2.13 27.05
C GLY A 241 -13.45 2.67 28.47
N ASP A 242 -14.23 3.72 28.74
CA ASP A 242 -14.48 4.25 30.08
C ASP A 242 -15.18 3.22 30.97
#